data_37a21a8e10ac391814f80f7996a5e421
#
_entry.id   37a21a8e10ac391814f80f7996a5e421
#
_cell.length_a   1.000
_cell.length_b   1.000
_cell.length_c   1.000
_cell.angle_alpha   90.00
_cell.angle_beta   90.00
_cell.angle_gamma   90.00
#
_symmetry.space_group_name_H-M   'P 1'
#
loop_
_entity.id
_entity.type
_entity.pdbx_description
1 polymer ?
#
loop_
_entity_poly.entity_id
_entity_poly.type
_entity_poly.pdbx_seq_one_letter_code
_entity_poly.pdbx_strand_id
1 'polypeptide(L)'
;MKYIQTDFQNVISVLDEKAQVDNISNFVIFQTEDTTVLEKLNTNKYLVNSTKLSSEVNLALEDYLKNNPLEEITEPIYEYYKDKLDDEGNVIGKEGYGNTILGIEDIKSNMKVEAKRNMLNDFSITVTNDNFSNYFSEKPKTEIEILKEQLLEVQELIVENEYNSLITE
;
A
#
# COMPACT_ATOMS: atom_id res chain seq x y z
N MET A 1 -11.38 -17.06 -0.26
CA MET A 1 -10.90 -15.74 -0.75
C MET A 1 -9.45 -15.59 -0.32
N LYS A 2 -8.58 -15.08 -1.20
CA LYS A 2 -7.17 -14.83 -0.88
C LYS A 2 -6.94 -13.33 -0.82
N TYR A 3 -6.01 -12.93 0.03
CA TYR A 3 -5.62 -11.53 0.21
C TYR A 3 -4.18 -11.35 -0.24
N ILE A 4 -3.94 -10.30 -1.03
CA ILE A 4 -2.63 -9.96 -1.56
C ILE A 4 -2.16 -8.72 -0.81
N GLN A 5 -1.08 -8.85 -0.07
CA GLN A 5 -0.48 -7.73 0.64
C GLN A 5 0.62 -7.09 -0.21
N THR A 6 0.60 -5.77 -0.32
CA THR A 6 1.60 -5.00 -1.09
C THR A 6 2.13 -3.81 -0.30
N ASP A 7 3.30 -3.32 -0.71
CA ASP A 7 3.95 -2.11 -0.19
C ASP A 7 3.93 -0.95 -1.21
N PHE A 8 2.93 -0.86 -2.06
CA PHE A 8 2.82 0.05 -3.21
C PHE A 8 3.82 -0.21 -4.36
N GLN A 9 4.85 -1.01 -4.15
CA GLN A 9 5.85 -1.32 -5.19
C GLN A 9 5.96 -2.80 -5.49
N ASN A 10 5.73 -3.65 -4.49
CA ASN A 10 5.91 -5.09 -4.62
C ASN A 10 4.76 -5.86 -3.94
N VAL A 11 4.52 -7.07 -4.44
CA VAL A 11 3.71 -8.05 -3.73
C VAL A 11 4.58 -8.61 -2.60
N ILE A 12 4.12 -8.48 -1.34
CA ILE A 12 4.82 -8.97 -0.16
C ILE A 12 4.41 -10.41 0.12
N SER A 13 3.11 -10.66 0.15
CA SER A 13 2.58 -11.99 0.47
C SER A 13 1.18 -12.21 -0.09
N VAL A 14 0.81 -13.50 -0.21
CA VAL A 14 -0.55 -13.95 -0.51
C VAL A 14 -1.03 -14.72 0.73
N LEU A 15 -2.12 -14.27 1.34
CA LEU A 15 -2.61 -14.72 2.63
C LEU A 15 -4.00 -15.33 2.51
N ASP A 16 -4.33 -16.27 3.38
CA ASP A 16 -5.68 -16.83 3.51
C ASP A 16 -6.63 -15.90 4.27
N GLU A 17 -6.08 -15.08 5.16
CA GLU A 17 -6.82 -14.13 5.99
C GLU A 17 -6.33 -12.70 5.76
N LYS A 18 -7.22 -11.73 5.98
CA LYS A 18 -6.89 -10.31 5.88
C LYS A 18 -5.85 -9.96 6.94
N ALA A 19 -4.68 -9.49 6.51
CA ALA A 19 -3.63 -9.02 7.41
C ALA A 19 -4.04 -7.71 8.11
N GLN A 20 -3.62 -7.54 9.36
CA GLN A 20 -3.66 -6.24 10.01
C GLN A 20 -2.58 -5.33 9.44
N VAL A 21 -2.95 -4.10 9.14
CA VAL A 21 -2.04 -3.10 8.58
C VAL A 21 -1.53 -2.21 9.72
N ASP A 22 -0.34 -2.52 10.25
CA ASP A 22 0.26 -1.75 11.34
C ASP A 22 0.93 -0.46 10.85
N ASN A 23 1.41 -0.44 9.61
CA ASN A 23 2.05 0.71 8.98
C ASN A 23 1.34 1.10 7.69
N ILE A 24 0.52 2.13 7.78
CA ILE A 24 -0.41 2.58 6.75
C ILE A 24 0.23 3.14 5.51
N SER A 25 1.43 3.69 5.64
CA SER A 25 2.04 4.38 4.51
C SER A 25 2.34 3.44 3.35
N ASN A 26 2.44 2.12 3.63
CA ASN A 26 3.06 1.19 2.70
C ASN A 26 2.23 -0.05 2.37
N PHE A 27 1.04 -0.24 2.98
CA PHE A 27 0.29 -1.48 2.79
C PHE A 27 -1.11 -1.24 2.24
N VAL A 28 -1.46 -1.98 1.21
CA VAL A 28 -2.83 -2.10 0.70
C VAL A 28 -3.15 -3.57 0.53
N ILE A 29 -4.38 -3.94 0.85
CA ILE A 29 -4.86 -5.30 0.74
C ILE A 29 -5.75 -5.43 -0.48
N PHE A 30 -5.37 -6.32 -1.41
CA PHE A 30 -6.20 -6.79 -2.50
C PHE A 30 -6.82 -8.13 -2.13
N GLN A 31 -8.02 -8.38 -2.61
CA GLN A 31 -8.68 -9.67 -2.44
C GLN A 31 -8.99 -10.29 -3.82
N THR A 32 -8.90 -11.60 -3.94
CA THR A 32 -9.26 -12.33 -5.15
C THR A 32 -9.70 -13.75 -4.84
N GLU A 33 -10.61 -14.26 -5.65
CA GLU A 33 -10.95 -15.69 -5.72
C GLU A 33 -10.43 -16.32 -7.02
N ASP A 34 -9.90 -15.50 -7.92
CA ASP A 34 -9.40 -15.92 -9.21
C ASP A 34 -8.06 -16.66 -9.09
N THR A 35 -8.07 -17.96 -9.35
CA THR A 35 -6.88 -18.81 -9.26
C THR A 35 -5.81 -18.40 -10.27
N THR A 36 -6.18 -17.86 -11.43
CA THR A 36 -5.25 -17.40 -12.46
C THR A 36 -4.46 -16.18 -11.99
N VAL A 37 -5.12 -15.27 -11.27
CA VAL A 37 -4.44 -14.14 -10.64
C VAL A 37 -3.42 -14.63 -9.60
N LEU A 38 -3.79 -15.61 -8.78
CA LEU A 38 -2.92 -16.19 -7.76
C LEU A 38 -1.71 -16.90 -8.37
N GLU A 39 -1.91 -17.65 -9.46
CA GLU A 39 -0.81 -18.30 -10.19
C GLU A 39 0.19 -17.25 -10.72
N LYS A 40 -0.29 -16.18 -11.32
CA LYS A 40 0.56 -15.08 -11.77
C LYS A 40 1.38 -14.49 -10.63
N LEU A 41 0.77 -14.26 -9.47
CA LEU A 41 1.41 -13.61 -8.33
C LEU A 41 2.38 -14.52 -7.56
N ASN A 42 2.22 -15.83 -7.60
CA ASN A 42 3.13 -16.78 -6.95
C ASN A 42 4.57 -16.74 -7.49
N THR A 43 4.81 -16.06 -8.59
CA THR A 43 6.15 -15.96 -9.20
C THR A 43 6.99 -14.80 -8.67
N ASN A 44 6.47 -13.92 -7.82
CA ASN A 44 7.12 -12.68 -7.35
C ASN A 44 7.68 -11.77 -8.46
N LYS A 45 7.15 -11.89 -9.70
CA LYS A 45 7.64 -11.17 -10.87
C LYS A 45 6.86 -9.90 -11.20
N TYR A 46 6.00 -9.45 -10.31
CA TYR A 46 5.14 -8.31 -10.57
C TYR A 46 5.47 -7.11 -9.67
N LEU A 47 5.31 -5.92 -10.25
CA LEU A 47 5.34 -4.65 -9.54
C LEU A 47 3.92 -4.11 -9.42
N VAL A 48 3.62 -3.49 -8.30
CA VAL A 48 2.35 -2.79 -8.12
C VAL A 48 2.41 -1.42 -8.80
N ASN A 49 1.36 -1.08 -9.53
CA ASN A 49 1.18 0.28 -10.06
C ASN A 49 0.85 1.24 -8.91
N SER A 50 1.90 1.81 -8.30
CA SER A 50 1.77 2.67 -7.13
C SER A 50 0.96 3.95 -7.39
N THR A 51 1.04 4.50 -8.60
CA THR A 51 0.30 5.70 -8.98
C THR A 51 -1.21 5.42 -9.01
N LYS A 52 -1.62 4.35 -9.67
CA LYS A 52 -3.03 3.97 -9.75
C LYS A 52 -3.58 3.66 -8.36
N LEU A 53 -2.83 2.86 -7.59
CA LEU A 53 -3.20 2.47 -6.24
C LEU A 53 -3.32 3.68 -5.30
N SER A 54 -2.36 4.60 -5.32
CA SER A 54 -2.40 5.83 -4.51
C SER A 54 -3.60 6.70 -4.87
N SER A 55 -3.95 6.79 -6.15
CA SER A 55 -5.13 7.52 -6.61
C SER A 55 -6.41 6.94 -6.01
N GLU A 56 -6.58 5.62 -6.06
CA GLU A 56 -7.78 4.96 -5.50
C GLU A 56 -7.86 5.06 -3.98
N VAL A 57 -6.73 4.90 -3.29
CA VAL A 57 -6.68 5.10 -1.84
C VAL A 57 -7.03 6.53 -1.45
N ASN A 58 -6.56 7.53 -2.20
CA ASN A 58 -6.90 8.92 -1.93
C ASN A 58 -8.39 9.21 -2.16
N LEU A 59 -8.97 8.70 -3.25
CA LEU A 59 -10.41 8.83 -3.50
C LEU A 59 -11.24 8.17 -2.39
N ALA A 60 -10.85 6.98 -1.95
CA ALA A 60 -11.50 6.29 -0.85
C ALA A 60 -11.38 7.08 0.47
N LEU A 61 -10.23 7.72 0.72
CA LEU A 61 -10.03 8.57 1.90
C LEU A 61 -10.91 9.82 1.85
N GLU A 62 -11.05 10.46 0.69
CA GLU A 62 -11.94 11.60 0.51
C GLU A 62 -13.39 11.23 0.82
N ASP A 63 -13.86 10.07 0.35
CA ASP A 63 -15.21 9.59 0.63
C ASP A 63 -15.38 9.17 2.10
N TYR A 64 -14.36 8.56 2.70
CA TYR A 64 -14.35 8.26 4.12
C TYR A 64 -14.49 9.51 4.99
N LEU A 65 -13.74 10.58 4.67
CA LEU A 65 -13.75 11.85 5.40
C LEU A 65 -15.06 12.63 5.25
N LYS A 66 -15.83 12.44 4.17
CA LYS A 66 -17.18 13.01 4.06
C LYS A 66 -18.14 12.45 5.11
N ASN A 67 -17.99 11.15 5.44
CA ASN A 67 -18.82 10.48 6.42
C ASN A 67 -18.24 10.52 7.84
N ASN A 68 -16.93 10.77 7.96
CA ASN A 68 -16.19 10.86 9.21
C ASN A 68 -15.35 12.13 9.22
N PRO A 69 -15.97 13.30 9.34
CA PRO A 69 -15.24 14.57 9.29
C PRO A 69 -14.27 14.67 10.46
N LEU A 70 -13.08 15.22 10.19
CA LEU A 70 -12.11 15.49 11.25
C LEU A 70 -12.64 16.59 12.17
N GLU A 71 -12.32 16.48 13.45
CA GLU A 71 -12.62 17.54 14.41
C GLU A 71 -11.90 18.84 14.03
N GLU A 72 -12.56 19.96 14.27
CA GLU A 72 -11.96 21.27 14.05
C GLU A 72 -10.91 21.54 15.14
N ILE A 73 -9.67 21.73 14.73
CA ILE A 73 -8.57 22.08 15.63
C ILE A 73 -8.30 23.56 15.48
N THR A 74 -8.52 24.29 16.56
CA THR A 74 -8.37 25.74 16.63
C THR A 74 -7.15 26.21 17.39
N GLU A 75 -6.57 25.33 18.24
CA GLU A 75 -5.42 25.65 19.10
C GLU A 75 -4.34 24.57 18.98
N PRO A 76 -3.06 24.94 19.04
CA PRO A 76 -1.94 24.00 19.13
C PRO A 76 -1.85 23.34 20.51
N ILE A 77 -1.06 22.27 20.61
CA ILE A 77 -0.74 21.64 21.90
C ILE A 77 0.47 22.36 22.51
N TYR A 78 0.31 22.83 23.74
CA TYR A 78 1.33 23.50 24.51
C TYR A 78 1.96 22.60 25.58
N GLU A 79 3.15 22.99 26.01
CA GLU A 79 3.88 22.28 27.06
C GLU A 79 3.12 22.28 28.41
N TYR A 80 2.44 23.38 28.71
CA TYR A 80 1.69 23.57 29.95
C TYR A 80 0.33 24.19 29.71
N TYR A 81 -0.59 23.97 30.65
CA TYR A 81 -1.94 24.54 30.64
C TYR A 81 -2.28 25.07 32.00
N LYS A 82 -2.95 26.23 32.06
CA LYS A 82 -3.53 26.83 33.27
C LYS A 82 -5.03 27.07 33.05
N ASP A 83 -5.75 27.21 34.14
CA ASP A 83 -7.16 27.56 34.08
C ASP A 83 -7.34 28.98 33.53
N LYS A 84 -8.23 29.12 32.57
CA LYS A 84 -8.71 30.37 32.03
C LYS A 84 -9.94 30.78 32.82
N LEU A 85 -9.91 31.95 33.43
CA LEU A 85 -11.00 32.46 34.27
C LEU A 85 -11.78 33.54 33.55
N ASP A 86 -13.08 33.67 33.84
CA ASP A 86 -13.88 34.83 33.48
C ASP A 86 -13.64 36.00 34.44
N ASP A 87 -14.34 37.12 34.20
CA ASP A 87 -14.24 38.33 35.02
C ASP A 87 -14.75 38.11 36.45
N GLU A 88 -15.53 37.05 36.69
CA GLU A 88 -16.08 36.67 37.98
C GLU A 88 -15.21 35.63 38.71
N GLY A 89 -14.13 35.15 38.07
CA GLY A 89 -13.20 34.14 38.60
C GLY A 89 -13.61 32.72 38.44
N ASN A 90 -14.63 32.39 37.62
CA ASN A 90 -15.02 31.03 37.30
C ASN A 90 -14.13 30.45 36.17
N VAL A 91 -13.84 29.17 36.25
CA VAL A 91 -13.05 28.47 35.21
C VAL A 91 -13.93 28.30 33.96
N ILE A 92 -13.50 28.93 32.84
CA ILE A 92 -14.17 28.89 31.54
C ILE A 92 -13.42 28.05 30.51
N GLY A 93 -12.30 27.43 30.87
CA GLY A 93 -11.50 26.58 29.96
C GLY A 93 -10.06 26.45 30.42
N LYS A 94 -9.21 26.06 29.48
CA LYS A 94 -7.75 25.97 29.64
C LYS A 94 -7.07 26.93 28.66
N GLU A 95 -5.98 27.54 29.08
CA GLU A 95 -5.10 28.37 28.26
C GLU A 95 -3.72 27.74 28.23
N GLY A 96 -3.23 27.43 27.01
CA GLY A 96 -1.88 26.89 26.83
C GLY A 96 -0.81 27.96 27.01
N TYR A 97 0.33 27.57 27.59
CA TYR A 97 1.52 28.42 27.71
C TYR A 97 2.81 27.59 27.65
N GLY A 98 3.94 28.26 27.51
CA GLY A 98 5.23 27.61 27.27
C GLY A 98 5.48 27.36 25.78
N ASN A 99 6.25 26.31 25.49
CA ASN A 99 6.55 25.96 24.12
C ASN A 99 5.37 25.24 23.45
N THR A 100 5.19 25.46 22.16
CA THR A 100 4.28 24.66 21.36
C THR A 100 4.92 23.29 21.12
N ILE A 101 4.27 22.23 21.59
CA ILE A 101 4.70 20.85 21.36
C ILE A 101 4.26 20.36 19.98
N LEU A 102 3.02 20.69 19.59
CA LEU A 102 2.46 20.30 18.31
C LEU A 102 1.61 21.43 17.73
N GLY A 103 1.97 21.84 16.52
CA GLY A 103 1.24 22.87 15.78
C GLY A 103 -0.11 22.39 15.24
N ILE A 104 -1.00 23.31 14.91
CA ILE A 104 -2.33 23.00 14.37
C ILE A 104 -2.22 22.12 13.11
N GLU A 105 -1.30 22.44 12.20
CA GLU A 105 -1.14 21.69 10.95
C GLU A 105 -0.59 20.28 11.19
N ASP A 106 0.28 20.11 12.17
CA ASP A 106 0.80 18.79 12.55
C ASP A 106 -0.30 17.92 13.17
N ILE A 107 -1.16 18.52 14.02
CA ILE A 107 -2.31 17.84 14.60
C ILE A 107 -3.25 17.37 13.49
N LYS A 108 -3.62 18.26 12.56
CA LYS A 108 -4.48 17.93 11.41
C LYS A 108 -3.88 16.85 10.52
N SER A 109 -2.56 16.90 10.33
CA SER A 109 -1.83 15.88 9.57
C SER A 109 -1.91 14.52 10.25
N ASN A 110 -1.69 14.45 11.56
CA ASN A 110 -1.80 13.23 12.35
C ASN A 110 -3.23 12.67 12.33
N MET A 111 -4.24 13.52 12.43
CA MET A 111 -5.65 13.10 12.32
C MET A 111 -5.97 12.49 10.96
N LYS A 112 -5.43 13.06 9.86
CA LYS A 112 -5.60 12.49 8.51
C LYS A 112 -4.90 11.14 8.39
N VAL A 113 -3.72 10.97 8.98
CA VAL A 113 -3.01 9.69 9.01
C VAL A 113 -3.83 8.64 9.77
N GLU A 114 -4.41 9.00 10.90
CA GLU A 114 -5.27 8.11 11.68
C GLU A 114 -6.56 7.75 10.93
N ALA A 115 -7.21 8.73 10.31
CA ALA A 115 -8.39 8.51 9.48
C ALA A 115 -8.08 7.55 8.30
N LYS A 116 -6.92 7.74 7.64
CA LYS A 116 -6.44 6.83 6.60
C LYS A 116 -6.23 5.41 7.13
N ARG A 117 -5.70 5.27 8.35
CA ARG A 117 -5.55 3.97 9.02
C ARG A 117 -6.89 3.28 9.20
N ASN A 118 -7.84 3.99 9.76
CA ASN A 118 -9.16 3.47 10.02
C ASN A 118 -9.87 3.06 8.71
N MET A 119 -9.78 3.90 7.69
CA MET A 119 -10.31 3.59 6.36
C MET A 119 -9.67 2.33 5.76
N LEU A 120 -8.32 2.20 5.81
CA LEU A 120 -7.60 1.07 5.23
C LEU A 120 -7.89 -0.27 5.91
N ASN A 121 -8.31 -0.28 7.18
CA ASN A 121 -8.71 -1.51 7.86
C ASN A 121 -9.85 -2.23 7.16
N ASP A 122 -10.78 -1.46 6.56
CA ASP A 122 -11.95 -1.99 5.86
C ASP A 122 -11.83 -1.88 4.33
N PHE A 123 -10.82 -1.16 3.85
CA PHE A 123 -10.59 -0.96 2.42
C PHE A 123 -10.00 -2.22 1.78
N SER A 124 -10.59 -2.61 0.65
CA SER A 124 -10.06 -3.70 -0.16
C SER A 124 -10.36 -3.47 -1.64
N ILE A 125 -9.45 -3.92 -2.49
CA ILE A 125 -9.62 -3.91 -3.94
C ILE A 125 -9.81 -5.35 -4.40
N THR A 126 -10.87 -5.60 -5.16
CA THR A 126 -11.08 -6.90 -5.80
C THR A 126 -10.26 -6.98 -7.09
N VAL A 127 -9.35 -7.93 -7.17
CA VAL A 127 -8.53 -8.18 -8.35
C VAL A 127 -9.08 -9.37 -9.12
N THR A 128 -9.23 -9.17 -10.42
CA THR A 128 -9.64 -10.19 -11.40
C THR A 128 -8.68 -10.18 -12.58
N ASN A 129 -8.76 -11.18 -13.47
CA ASN A 129 -7.97 -11.15 -14.69
C ASN A 129 -8.21 -9.90 -15.55
N ASP A 130 -9.45 -9.40 -15.55
CA ASP A 130 -9.85 -8.25 -16.39
C ASP A 130 -9.21 -6.95 -15.93
N ASN A 131 -9.00 -6.78 -14.60
CA ASN A 131 -8.42 -5.56 -14.04
C ASN A 131 -6.97 -5.73 -13.54
N PHE A 132 -6.37 -6.90 -13.69
CA PHE A 132 -5.04 -7.21 -13.20
C PHE A 132 -3.98 -6.20 -13.68
N SER A 133 -3.99 -5.88 -14.96
CA SER A 133 -3.03 -4.94 -15.57
C SER A 133 -3.15 -3.50 -15.07
N ASN A 134 -4.27 -3.12 -14.43
CA ASN A 134 -4.42 -1.81 -13.83
C ASN A 134 -3.55 -1.64 -12.58
N TYR A 135 -3.31 -2.74 -11.86
CA TYR A 135 -2.61 -2.73 -10.57
C TYR A 135 -1.23 -3.36 -10.60
N PHE A 136 -0.98 -4.28 -11.53
CA PHE A 136 0.27 -5.04 -11.58
C PHE A 136 0.88 -5.00 -12.98
N SER A 137 2.20 -4.87 -13.00
CA SER A 137 3.02 -5.00 -14.21
C SER A 137 4.13 -6.02 -13.98
N GLU A 138 4.59 -6.66 -15.05
CA GLU A 138 5.73 -7.57 -14.93
C GLU A 138 6.99 -6.81 -14.52
N LYS A 139 7.77 -7.40 -13.62
CA LYS A 139 9.11 -6.88 -13.31
C LYS A 139 10.01 -7.05 -14.52
N PRO A 140 10.83 -6.04 -14.85
CA PRO A 140 11.88 -6.22 -15.83
C PRO A 140 12.80 -7.38 -15.41
N LYS A 141 13.16 -8.25 -16.35
CA LYS A 141 14.11 -9.32 -16.09
C LYS A 141 15.46 -8.71 -15.71
N THR A 142 16.09 -9.28 -14.71
CA THR A 142 17.45 -8.90 -14.34
C THR A 142 18.43 -9.38 -15.43
N GLU A 143 19.60 -8.76 -15.53
CA GLU A 143 20.65 -9.18 -16.45
C GLU A 143 21.03 -10.67 -16.26
N ILE A 144 21.05 -11.14 -15.03
CA ILE A 144 21.31 -12.55 -14.72
C ILE A 144 20.20 -13.47 -15.24
N GLU A 145 18.95 -13.07 -15.16
CA GLU A 145 17.83 -13.84 -15.70
C GLU A 145 17.86 -13.91 -17.22
N ILE A 146 18.18 -12.80 -17.88
CA ILE A 146 18.37 -12.72 -19.32
C ILE A 146 19.51 -13.65 -19.76
N LEU A 147 20.66 -13.58 -19.08
CA LEU A 147 21.80 -14.44 -19.38
C LEU A 147 21.50 -15.93 -19.19
N LYS A 148 20.73 -16.28 -18.16
CA LYS A 148 20.30 -17.66 -17.92
C LYS A 148 19.37 -18.19 -19.03
N GLU A 149 18.47 -17.36 -19.50
CA GLU A 149 17.58 -17.71 -20.62
C GLU A 149 18.38 -17.92 -21.92
N GLN A 150 19.30 -16.99 -22.22
CA GLN A 150 20.17 -17.11 -23.37
C GLN A 150 21.06 -18.38 -23.31
N LEU A 151 21.57 -18.71 -22.10
CA LEU A 151 22.36 -19.92 -21.90
C LEU A 151 21.50 -21.17 -22.16
N LEU A 152 20.26 -21.19 -21.69
CA LEU A 152 19.33 -22.30 -21.91
C LEU A 152 19.02 -22.47 -23.40
N GLU A 153 18.73 -21.40 -24.13
CA GLU A 153 18.52 -21.41 -25.58
C GLU A 153 19.73 -21.97 -26.32
N VAL A 154 20.95 -21.56 -25.93
CA VAL A 154 22.18 -22.11 -26.53
C VAL A 154 22.35 -23.60 -26.23
N GLN A 155 22.03 -24.04 -25.03
CA GLN A 155 22.08 -25.46 -24.67
C GLN A 155 21.09 -26.29 -25.49
N GLU A 156 19.87 -25.80 -25.66
CA GLU A 156 18.83 -26.46 -26.50
C GLU A 156 19.28 -26.56 -27.95
N LEU A 157 19.86 -25.50 -28.52
CA LEU A 157 20.41 -25.50 -29.88
C LEU A 157 21.56 -26.50 -30.05
N ILE A 158 22.43 -26.64 -29.04
CA ILE A 158 23.52 -27.62 -29.08
C ILE A 158 22.94 -29.04 -29.11
N VAL A 159 21.99 -29.34 -28.22
CA VAL A 159 21.33 -30.65 -28.15
C VAL A 159 20.61 -30.97 -29.46
N GLU A 160 19.91 -30.00 -30.03
CA GLU A 160 19.21 -30.17 -31.33
C GLU A 160 20.20 -30.44 -32.48
N ASN A 161 21.31 -29.70 -32.55
CA ASN A 161 22.36 -29.91 -33.52
C ASN A 161 23.05 -31.26 -33.38
N GLU A 162 23.37 -31.71 -32.16
CA GLU A 162 23.91 -33.04 -31.92
C GLU A 162 22.95 -34.14 -32.34
N TYR A 163 21.66 -34.00 -31.99
CA TYR A 163 20.64 -34.95 -32.40
C TYR A 163 20.50 -35.02 -33.91
N ASN A 164 20.46 -33.89 -34.61
CA ASN A 164 20.37 -33.84 -36.06
C ASN A 164 21.60 -34.43 -36.75
N SER A 165 22.78 -34.29 -36.18
CA SER A 165 24.02 -34.87 -36.70
C SER A 165 24.02 -36.40 -36.60
N LEU A 166 23.40 -36.96 -35.57
CA LEU A 166 23.28 -38.42 -35.36
C LEU A 166 22.26 -39.09 -36.28
N ILE A 167 21.27 -38.35 -36.78
CA ILE A 167 20.23 -38.90 -37.66
C ILE A 167 20.66 -38.86 -39.15
N THR A 168 21.64 -38.02 -39.46
CA THR A 168 22.11 -37.84 -40.87
C THR A 168 23.28 -38.74 -41.24
N GLU A 169 23.77 -39.61 -40.36
CA GLU A 169 24.65 -40.75 -40.65
C GLU A 169 23.84 -42.06 -40.88
#